data_58be22d4ff059c85379212b7b5579ed1
#
_entry.id   58be22d4ff059c85379212b7b5579ed1
#
_cell.length_a   1.000
_cell.length_b   1.000
_cell.length_c   1.000
_cell.angle_alpha   90.00
_cell.angle_beta   90.00
_cell.angle_gamma   90.00
#
_symmetry.space_group_name_H-M   'P 1'
#
loop_
_entity.id
_entity.type
_entity.pdbx_description
1 polymer ?
#
loop_
_entity_poly.entity_id
_entity_poly.type
_entity_poly.pdbx_seq_one_letter_code
_entity_poly.pdbx_strand_id
1 'polypeptide(L)'
;MSTTPEFGSLRSDDDQWDIVSSVGYTALLVAGWRALHAVSPQPLVRDEYAKVFIAASQDPYLAGLLANPGTSEDETAFPRLYGVQTRFFDDFFASAGDVGIRQAVIVAAGLDSRAYRLEWADSTTVFEIDLPKVLEFKARVLSEHGAAPKAHRIEVAADLRTDWSRTLEAAGFDPESPSAWSVEGVLPYLTDEAQNALFARISGLGAPGSRVAIGALGTRLDRDQLAALETDHPGVSMSGDVDFSALTYEPEADPAELLAAHGWAVEPVRNTLELQSGYGMTPPEVDAKIDGFMHSQYITASRSG
;
A
#
# COMPACT_ATOMS: atom_id res chain seq x y z
N MET A 1 -30.21 -5.24 30.54
CA MET A 1 -29.21 -6.26 30.18
C MET A 1 -28.93 -6.09 28.69
N SER A 2 -27.91 -5.31 28.39
CA SER A 2 -27.46 -5.07 27.02
C SER A 2 -26.51 -6.21 26.67
N THR A 3 -26.88 -7.08 25.77
CA THR A 3 -26.02 -8.10 25.20
C THR A 3 -25.18 -7.43 24.13
N THR A 4 -23.93 -7.11 24.47
CA THR A 4 -22.88 -6.80 23.50
C THR A 4 -22.73 -8.06 22.61
N PRO A 5 -22.80 -7.96 21.27
CA PRO A 5 -22.48 -9.10 20.44
C PRO A 5 -21.00 -9.46 20.64
N GLU A 6 -20.71 -10.73 20.99
CA GLU A 6 -19.38 -11.28 20.86
C GLU A 6 -19.00 -11.22 19.38
N PHE A 7 -18.11 -10.33 19.04
CA PHE A 7 -17.44 -10.36 17.74
C PHE A 7 -16.45 -11.54 17.79
N GLY A 8 -16.93 -12.70 17.35
CA GLY A 8 -16.05 -13.81 16.98
C GLY A 8 -15.07 -13.31 15.90
N SER A 9 -13.90 -13.94 15.83
CA SER A 9 -12.85 -13.67 14.85
C SER A 9 -13.43 -13.22 13.50
N LEU A 10 -13.18 -11.97 13.11
CA LEU A 10 -13.61 -11.41 11.80
C LEU A 10 -12.89 -12.03 10.61
N ARG A 11 -12.10 -13.09 10.86
CA ARG A 11 -11.34 -13.84 9.86
C ARG A 11 -11.85 -15.24 9.70
N SER A 12 -12.17 -15.61 8.46
CA SER A 12 -12.29 -17.00 8.01
C SER A 12 -11.36 -17.22 6.83
N ASP A 13 -10.90 -18.46 6.62
CA ASP A 13 -10.07 -18.84 5.48
C ASP A 13 -10.78 -18.64 4.14
N ASP A 14 -12.11 -18.47 4.16
CA ASP A 14 -12.98 -18.25 3.00
C ASP A 14 -13.43 -16.78 2.84
N ASP A 15 -12.85 -15.83 3.57
CA ASP A 15 -13.25 -14.42 3.50
C ASP A 15 -13.08 -13.84 2.10
N GLN A 16 -14.20 -13.54 1.47
CA GLN A 16 -14.26 -12.78 0.22
C GLN A 16 -14.43 -11.29 0.58
N TRP A 17 -13.31 -10.60 0.64
CA TRP A 17 -13.24 -9.18 0.99
C TRP A 17 -13.89 -8.31 -0.08
N ASP A 18 -14.79 -7.47 0.34
CA ASP A 18 -15.35 -6.41 -0.49
C ASP A 18 -14.70 -5.07 -0.08
N ILE A 19 -14.77 -4.04 -0.95
CA ILE A 19 -14.07 -2.77 -0.75
C ILE A 19 -14.62 -1.97 0.44
N VAL A 20 -15.84 -2.25 0.90
CA VAL A 20 -16.53 -1.52 1.99
C VAL A 20 -16.42 -2.25 3.32
N SER A 21 -15.89 -3.48 3.34
CA SER A 21 -15.74 -4.30 4.54
C SER A 21 -14.29 -4.72 4.76
N SER A 22 -13.83 -4.64 6.00
CA SER A 22 -12.54 -5.18 6.48
C SER A 22 -11.30 -4.72 5.68
N VAL A 23 -10.50 -5.61 5.08
CA VAL A 23 -9.24 -5.25 4.40
C VAL A 23 -9.46 -4.35 3.18
N GLY A 24 -10.59 -4.47 2.46
CA GLY A 24 -10.93 -3.54 1.38
C GLY A 24 -11.10 -2.09 1.87
N TYR A 25 -11.62 -1.92 3.08
CA TYR A 25 -11.76 -0.59 3.68
C TYR A 25 -10.42 0.08 3.98
N THR A 26 -9.38 -0.68 4.31
CA THR A 26 -8.03 -0.12 4.51
C THR A 26 -7.48 0.54 3.25
N ALA A 27 -7.78 -0.02 2.07
CA ALA A 27 -7.41 0.59 0.80
C ALA A 27 -8.14 1.93 0.56
N LEU A 28 -9.39 2.05 1.00
CA LEU A 28 -10.12 3.32 0.97
C LEU A 28 -9.53 4.37 1.92
N LEU A 29 -9.14 3.99 3.13
CA LEU A 29 -8.47 4.90 4.06
C LEU A 29 -7.16 5.43 3.49
N VAL A 30 -6.32 4.55 2.95
CA VAL A 30 -5.07 4.96 2.28
C VAL A 30 -5.35 5.90 1.10
N ALA A 31 -6.41 5.62 0.31
CA ALA A 31 -6.84 6.54 -0.74
C ALA A 31 -7.29 7.90 -0.17
N GLY A 32 -7.99 7.91 0.98
CA GLY A 32 -8.37 9.12 1.69
C GLY A 32 -7.15 9.98 2.07
N TRP A 33 -6.13 9.39 2.67
CA TRP A 33 -4.91 10.12 3.04
C TRP A 33 -4.12 10.61 1.82
N ARG A 34 -4.06 9.82 0.74
CA ARG A 34 -3.48 10.30 -0.53
C ARG A 34 -4.26 11.48 -1.12
N ALA A 35 -5.59 11.45 -1.04
CA ALA A 35 -6.44 12.55 -1.49
C ALA A 35 -6.22 13.82 -0.65
N LEU A 36 -6.14 13.69 0.68
CA LEU A 36 -5.80 14.79 1.59
C LEU A 36 -4.41 15.35 1.31
N HIS A 37 -3.41 14.48 1.12
CA HIS A 37 -2.07 14.92 0.74
C HIS A 37 -2.06 15.70 -0.57
N ALA A 38 -2.80 15.25 -1.58
CA ALA A 38 -2.86 15.88 -2.89
C ALA A 38 -3.38 17.33 -2.87
N VAL A 39 -4.20 17.69 -1.86
CA VAL A 39 -4.74 19.05 -1.67
C VAL A 39 -3.97 19.87 -0.62
N SER A 40 -2.96 19.29 0.02
CA SER A 40 -2.10 20.02 0.98
C SER A 40 -1.34 21.17 0.30
N PRO A 41 -0.83 22.16 1.06
CA PRO A 41 -0.12 23.30 0.47
C PRO A 41 1.11 22.94 -0.35
N GLN A 42 1.82 21.88 0.01
CA GLN A 42 3.05 21.42 -0.65
C GLN A 42 3.02 19.89 -0.84
N PRO A 43 2.16 19.39 -1.75
CA PRO A 43 2.06 17.96 -1.96
C PRO A 43 3.27 17.42 -2.72
N LEU A 44 3.87 16.33 -2.23
CA LEU A 44 4.93 15.60 -2.94
C LEU A 44 4.38 14.88 -4.17
N VAL A 45 3.13 14.43 -4.08
CA VAL A 45 2.42 13.71 -5.15
C VAL A 45 0.99 14.21 -5.23
N ARG A 46 0.45 14.27 -6.45
CA ARG A 46 -0.96 14.55 -6.69
C ARG A 46 -1.62 13.30 -7.27
N ASP A 47 -2.35 12.57 -6.44
CA ASP A 47 -3.20 11.46 -6.87
C ASP A 47 -4.63 11.97 -7.09
N GLU A 48 -4.93 12.32 -8.33
CA GLU A 48 -6.26 12.83 -8.72
C GLU A 48 -7.36 11.77 -8.64
N TYR A 49 -6.99 10.48 -8.71
CA TYR A 49 -7.94 9.37 -8.65
C TYR A 49 -8.33 9.00 -7.21
N ALA A 50 -7.50 9.30 -6.22
CA ALA A 50 -7.76 8.96 -4.83
C ALA A 50 -9.14 9.49 -4.36
N LYS A 51 -9.45 10.76 -4.64
CA LYS A 51 -10.76 11.37 -4.31
C LYS A 51 -11.93 10.73 -5.07
N VAL A 52 -11.68 10.20 -6.27
CA VAL A 52 -12.71 9.55 -7.10
C VAL A 52 -13.15 8.24 -6.45
N PHE A 53 -12.21 7.47 -5.92
CA PHE A 53 -12.50 6.26 -5.16
C PHE A 53 -13.32 6.54 -3.90
N ILE A 54 -12.96 7.61 -3.15
CA ILE A 54 -13.70 8.02 -1.96
C ILE A 54 -15.14 8.41 -2.32
N ALA A 55 -15.33 9.21 -3.37
CA ALA A 55 -16.66 9.59 -3.82
C ALA A 55 -17.51 8.38 -4.23
N ALA A 56 -16.89 7.38 -4.91
CA ALA A 56 -17.57 6.17 -5.36
C ALA A 56 -17.90 5.20 -4.21
N SER A 57 -17.15 5.22 -3.11
CA SER A 57 -17.42 4.39 -1.93
C SER A 57 -18.68 4.83 -1.18
N GLN A 58 -19.07 6.10 -1.32
CA GLN A 58 -20.17 6.72 -0.55
C GLN A 58 -19.96 6.66 0.98
N ASP A 59 -18.73 6.49 1.43
CA ASP A 59 -18.40 6.43 2.84
C ASP A 59 -18.49 7.84 3.46
N PRO A 60 -19.38 8.06 4.46
CA PRO A 60 -19.61 9.39 5.02
C PRO A 60 -18.42 9.89 5.85
N TYR A 61 -17.66 9.00 6.48
CA TYR A 61 -16.48 9.36 7.27
C TYR A 61 -15.37 9.90 6.35
N LEU A 62 -15.02 9.16 5.30
CA LEU A 62 -14.01 9.59 4.34
C LEU A 62 -14.41 10.85 3.57
N ALA A 63 -15.70 10.98 3.22
CA ALA A 63 -16.23 12.20 2.63
C ALA A 63 -16.11 13.39 3.59
N GLY A 64 -16.35 13.17 4.89
CA GLY A 64 -16.17 14.16 5.96
C GLY A 64 -14.72 14.61 6.11
N LEU A 65 -13.77 13.69 6.07
CA LEU A 65 -12.34 14.00 6.11
C LEU A 65 -11.90 14.88 4.94
N LEU A 66 -12.37 14.59 3.73
CA LEU A 66 -12.05 15.41 2.55
C LEU A 66 -12.70 16.79 2.59
N ALA A 67 -13.89 16.91 3.19
CA ALA A 67 -14.58 18.19 3.33
C ALA A 67 -13.92 19.10 4.38
N ASN A 68 -13.29 18.51 5.39
CA ASN A 68 -12.67 19.21 6.52
C ASN A 68 -11.23 18.66 6.73
N PRO A 69 -10.30 18.95 5.82
CA PRO A 69 -8.93 18.54 6.00
C PRO A 69 -8.35 19.19 7.25
N GLY A 70 -7.69 18.40 8.07
CA GLY A 70 -7.05 18.88 9.28
C GLY A 70 -5.95 19.90 8.99
N THR A 71 -5.61 20.71 9.99
CA THR A 71 -4.61 21.79 9.90
C THR A 71 -3.48 21.68 10.92
N SER A 72 -3.69 20.92 12.01
CA SER A 72 -2.64 20.63 13.00
C SER A 72 -1.60 19.65 12.44
N GLU A 73 -0.42 19.58 13.07
CA GLU A 73 0.63 18.65 12.66
C GLU A 73 0.19 17.19 12.82
N ASP A 74 -0.53 16.87 13.90
CA ASP A 74 -1.07 15.53 14.13
C ASP A 74 -2.12 15.13 13.08
N GLU A 75 -3.09 16.02 12.78
CA GLU A 75 -4.12 15.75 11.76
C GLU A 75 -3.55 15.58 10.36
N THR A 76 -2.41 16.20 10.06
CA THR A 76 -1.75 16.13 8.75
C THR A 76 -0.67 15.05 8.69
N ALA A 77 -0.34 14.39 9.81
CA ALA A 77 0.74 13.40 9.89
C ALA A 77 0.53 12.22 8.94
N PHE A 78 -0.65 11.59 8.96
CA PHE A 78 -0.94 10.47 8.05
C PHE A 78 -1.01 10.88 6.57
N PRO A 79 -1.68 11.96 6.17
CA PRO A 79 -1.57 12.49 4.81
C PRO A 79 -0.13 12.70 4.35
N ARG A 80 0.75 13.23 5.23
CA ARG A 80 2.18 13.41 4.94
C ARG A 80 2.90 12.08 4.80
N LEU A 81 2.68 11.14 5.74
CA LEU A 81 3.26 9.79 5.69
C LEU A 81 2.94 9.12 4.36
N TYR A 82 1.66 9.07 4.00
CA TYR A 82 1.24 8.42 2.75
C TYR A 82 1.66 9.19 1.49
N GLY A 83 1.84 10.51 1.59
CA GLY A 83 2.46 11.30 0.53
C GLY A 83 3.92 10.91 0.29
N VAL A 84 4.70 10.76 1.35
CA VAL A 84 6.10 10.30 1.31
C VAL A 84 6.18 8.87 0.76
N GLN A 85 5.35 7.96 1.28
CA GLN A 85 5.26 6.58 0.81
C GLN A 85 4.93 6.52 -0.68
N THR A 86 3.90 7.25 -1.12
CA THR A 86 3.51 7.29 -2.52
C THR A 86 4.66 7.77 -3.40
N ARG A 87 5.35 8.85 -2.99
CA ARG A 87 6.49 9.40 -3.72
C ARG A 87 7.66 8.41 -3.81
N PHE A 88 7.95 7.69 -2.73
CA PHE A 88 8.98 6.65 -2.72
C PHE A 88 8.73 5.57 -3.77
N PHE A 89 7.51 5.03 -3.82
CA PHE A 89 7.18 4.00 -4.82
C PHE A 89 7.08 4.55 -6.24
N ASP A 90 6.67 5.80 -6.41
CA ASP A 90 6.67 6.46 -7.72
C ASP A 90 8.10 6.61 -8.26
N ASP A 91 9.03 7.08 -7.42
CA ASP A 91 10.45 7.20 -7.77
C ASP A 91 11.09 5.83 -8.04
N PHE A 92 10.69 4.80 -7.29
CA PHE A 92 11.13 3.43 -7.51
C PHE A 92 10.76 2.93 -8.92
N PHE A 93 9.50 3.05 -9.31
CA PHE A 93 9.07 2.60 -10.64
C PHE A 93 9.67 3.45 -11.76
N ALA A 94 9.79 4.76 -11.59
CA ALA A 94 10.46 5.63 -12.55
C ALA A 94 11.91 5.18 -12.75
N SER A 95 12.66 4.98 -11.66
CA SER A 95 14.05 4.52 -11.74
C SER A 95 14.23 3.12 -12.34
N ALA A 96 13.23 2.24 -12.14
CA ALA A 96 13.22 0.93 -12.80
C ALA A 96 13.00 1.06 -14.31
N GLY A 97 12.12 1.95 -14.73
CA GLY A 97 11.90 2.29 -16.14
C GLY A 97 13.14 2.85 -16.83
N ASP A 98 13.91 3.71 -16.13
CA ASP A 98 15.15 4.33 -16.62
C ASP A 98 16.26 3.32 -16.91
N VAL A 99 16.30 2.21 -16.15
CA VAL A 99 17.27 1.12 -16.39
C VAL A 99 16.75 0.03 -17.33
N GLY A 100 15.61 0.24 -17.97
CA GLY A 100 15.08 -0.63 -19.00
C GLY A 100 14.12 -1.71 -18.52
N ILE A 101 13.69 -1.74 -17.26
CA ILE A 101 12.65 -2.67 -16.79
C ILE A 101 11.31 -2.26 -17.40
N ARG A 102 10.58 -3.25 -17.95
CA ARG A 102 9.30 -3.05 -18.65
C ARG A 102 8.15 -3.86 -18.10
N GLN A 103 8.39 -4.64 -17.04
CA GLN A 103 7.38 -5.35 -16.27
C GLN A 103 7.35 -4.79 -14.85
N ALA A 104 6.25 -4.17 -14.47
CA ALA A 104 5.99 -3.71 -13.11
C ALA A 104 4.89 -4.57 -12.48
N VAL A 105 5.08 -5.03 -11.25
CA VAL A 105 4.09 -5.81 -10.50
C VAL A 105 3.77 -5.09 -9.21
N ILE A 106 2.51 -4.74 -9.04
CA ILE A 106 1.97 -4.12 -7.83
C ILE A 106 1.24 -5.21 -7.05
N VAL A 107 1.83 -5.65 -5.95
CA VAL A 107 1.29 -6.70 -5.08
C VAL A 107 0.31 -6.08 -4.09
N ALA A 108 -0.87 -6.67 -3.93
CA ALA A 108 -2.00 -6.09 -3.19
C ALA A 108 -2.32 -4.68 -3.71
N ALA A 109 -2.64 -4.58 -4.98
CA ALA A 109 -2.74 -3.31 -5.70
C ALA A 109 -3.84 -2.38 -5.15
N GLY A 110 -4.83 -2.89 -4.43
CA GLY A 110 -5.87 -2.08 -3.81
C GLY A 110 -6.42 -1.01 -4.75
N LEU A 111 -6.40 0.22 -4.27
CA LEU A 111 -6.76 1.42 -5.03
C LEU A 111 -5.53 2.19 -5.56
N ASP A 112 -4.46 1.48 -5.86
CA ASP A 112 -3.30 2.07 -6.54
C ASP A 112 -3.69 2.64 -7.90
N SER A 113 -3.25 3.87 -8.18
CA SER A 113 -3.56 4.59 -9.42
C SER A 113 -2.35 4.77 -10.34
N ARG A 114 -1.19 4.17 -10.00
CA ARG A 114 0.08 4.39 -10.73
C ARG A 114 -0.01 4.04 -12.20
N ALA A 115 -0.73 2.97 -12.55
CA ALA A 115 -0.95 2.60 -13.95
C ALA A 115 -1.65 3.70 -14.77
N TYR A 116 -2.38 4.61 -14.10
CA TYR A 116 -3.15 5.70 -14.71
C TYR A 116 -2.46 7.06 -14.61
N ARG A 117 -1.63 7.31 -13.59
CA ARG A 117 -1.08 8.64 -13.32
C ARG A 117 0.41 8.79 -13.61
N LEU A 118 1.21 7.73 -13.51
CA LEU A 118 2.64 7.83 -13.79
C LEU A 118 2.92 7.87 -15.30
N GLU A 119 4.00 8.54 -15.65
CA GLU A 119 4.58 8.47 -17.00
C GLU A 119 5.45 7.21 -17.08
N TRP A 120 4.88 6.16 -17.62
CA TRP A 120 5.58 4.89 -17.84
C TRP A 120 6.42 4.95 -19.10
N ALA A 121 7.56 4.25 -19.10
CA ALA A 121 8.32 4.07 -20.33
C ALA A 121 7.51 3.26 -21.35
N ASP A 122 7.74 3.52 -22.64
CA ASP A 122 7.05 2.82 -23.72
C ASP A 122 7.10 1.30 -23.55
N SER A 123 6.01 0.63 -23.87
CA SER A 123 5.84 -0.82 -23.77
C SER A 123 5.88 -1.39 -22.34
N THR A 124 5.76 -0.54 -21.31
CA THR A 124 5.67 -1.04 -19.94
C THR A 124 4.31 -1.70 -19.70
N THR A 125 4.36 -2.94 -19.17
CA THR A 125 3.20 -3.65 -18.64
C THR A 125 3.17 -3.53 -17.12
N VAL A 126 2.03 -3.13 -16.58
CA VAL A 126 1.76 -3.05 -15.14
C VAL A 126 0.78 -4.14 -14.77
N PHE A 127 1.23 -5.13 -14.03
CA PHE A 127 0.42 -6.20 -13.46
C PHE A 127 -0.05 -5.78 -12.07
N GLU A 128 -1.35 -5.78 -11.85
CA GLU A 128 -1.95 -5.48 -10.54
C GLU A 128 -2.55 -6.75 -9.95
N ILE A 129 -1.93 -7.23 -8.87
CA ILE A 129 -2.40 -8.45 -8.17
C ILE A 129 -3.27 -8.01 -6.99
N ASP A 130 -4.53 -8.45 -6.96
CA ASP A 130 -5.44 -8.26 -5.82
C ASP A 130 -6.63 -9.21 -5.91
N LEU A 131 -7.48 -9.18 -4.89
CA LEU A 131 -8.74 -9.92 -4.88
C LEU A 131 -9.69 -9.43 -5.97
N PRO A 132 -10.48 -10.34 -6.59
CA PRO A 132 -11.35 -9.99 -7.72
C PRO A 132 -12.25 -8.77 -7.45
N LYS A 133 -12.91 -8.73 -6.30
CA LYS A 133 -13.84 -7.63 -5.95
C LYS A 133 -13.17 -6.27 -5.83
N VAL A 134 -11.91 -6.23 -5.37
CA VAL A 134 -11.12 -4.99 -5.28
C VAL A 134 -10.78 -4.48 -6.67
N LEU A 135 -10.30 -5.37 -7.54
CA LEU A 135 -9.99 -5.04 -8.94
C LEU A 135 -11.24 -4.60 -9.72
N GLU A 136 -12.37 -5.30 -9.56
CA GLU A 136 -13.65 -4.93 -10.17
C GLU A 136 -14.12 -3.54 -9.73
N PHE A 137 -14.08 -3.24 -8.43
CA PHE A 137 -14.43 -1.91 -7.92
C PHE A 137 -13.55 -0.83 -8.55
N LYS A 138 -12.23 -1.02 -8.52
CA LYS A 138 -11.24 -0.09 -9.08
C LYS A 138 -11.47 0.15 -10.57
N ALA A 139 -11.61 -0.92 -11.35
CA ALA A 139 -11.83 -0.85 -12.80
C ALA A 139 -13.14 -0.12 -13.13
N ARG A 140 -14.23 -0.46 -12.45
CA ARG A 140 -15.52 0.19 -12.63
C ARG A 140 -15.44 1.68 -12.34
N VAL A 141 -14.90 2.07 -11.18
CA VAL A 141 -14.83 3.47 -10.75
C VAL A 141 -13.99 4.31 -11.72
N LEU A 142 -12.82 3.81 -12.14
CA LEU A 142 -11.95 4.52 -13.06
C LEU A 142 -12.57 4.61 -14.47
N SER A 143 -13.24 3.55 -14.94
CA SER A 143 -13.97 3.55 -16.21
C SER A 143 -15.13 4.56 -16.21
N GLU A 144 -15.94 4.59 -15.15
CA GLU A 144 -17.04 5.55 -14.99
C GLU A 144 -16.52 6.99 -14.91
N HIS A 145 -15.32 7.20 -14.39
CA HIS A 145 -14.64 8.51 -14.40
C HIS A 145 -14.02 8.88 -15.75
N GLY A 146 -14.00 7.97 -16.72
CA GLY A 146 -13.39 8.18 -18.04
C GLY A 146 -11.86 8.12 -18.02
N ALA A 147 -11.25 7.53 -16.98
CA ALA A 147 -9.82 7.36 -16.87
C ALA A 147 -9.32 6.26 -17.82
N ALA A 148 -8.20 6.52 -18.49
CA ALA A 148 -7.50 5.53 -19.29
C ALA A 148 -6.10 5.29 -18.70
N PRO A 149 -5.64 4.02 -18.61
CA PRO A 149 -4.29 3.74 -18.12
C PRO A 149 -3.23 4.26 -19.10
N LYS A 150 -2.13 4.76 -18.55
CA LYS A 150 -0.96 5.22 -19.32
C LYS A 150 0.03 4.10 -19.61
N ALA A 151 -0.11 2.96 -18.95
CA ALA A 151 0.64 1.72 -19.21
C ALA A 151 -0.29 0.64 -19.76
N HIS A 152 0.29 -0.46 -20.28
CA HIS A 152 -0.47 -1.66 -20.53
C HIS A 152 -0.83 -2.33 -19.19
N ARG A 153 -2.00 -2.00 -18.65
CA ARG A 153 -2.47 -2.49 -17.35
C ARG A 153 -3.12 -3.85 -17.49
N ILE A 154 -2.69 -4.81 -16.66
CA ILE A 154 -3.25 -6.16 -16.58
C ILE A 154 -3.68 -6.44 -15.14
N GLU A 155 -4.94 -6.84 -14.98
CA GLU A 155 -5.50 -7.29 -13.71
C GLU A 155 -5.19 -8.77 -13.50
N VAL A 156 -4.63 -9.08 -12.33
CA VAL A 156 -4.32 -10.45 -11.92
C VAL A 156 -5.15 -10.75 -10.67
N ALA A 157 -6.34 -11.28 -10.89
CA ALA A 157 -7.27 -11.63 -9.82
C ALA A 157 -6.75 -12.86 -9.06
N ALA A 158 -6.19 -12.65 -7.87
CA ALA A 158 -5.61 -13.71 -7.07
C ALA A 158 -5.61 -13.37 -5.58
N ASP A 159 -5.69 -14.41 -4.75
CA ASP A 159 -5.45 -14.32 -3.31
C ASP A 159 -3.98 -14.59 -3.03
N LEU A 160 -3.30 -13.64 -2.36
CA LEU A 160 -1.87 -13.73 -2.05
C LEU A 160 -1.55 -14.90 -1.10
N ARG A 161 -2.53 -15.46 -0.41
CA ARG A 161 -2.39 -16.65 0.44
C ARG A 161 -2.24 -17.93 -0.39
N THR A 162 -2.63 -17.90 -1.66
CA THR A 162 -2.57 -19.05 -2.57
C THR A 162 -1.35 -18.98 -3.50
N ASP A 163 -1.18 -19.96 -4.40
CA ASP A 163 -0.17 -19.91 -5.45
C ASP A 163 -0.66 -19.07 -6.64
N TRP A 164 -0.37 -17.79 -6.60
CA TRP A 164 -0.70 -16.82 -7.64
C TRP A 164 0.32 -16.72 -8.77
N SER A 165 1.48 -17.37 -8.65
CA SER A 165 2.56 -17.30 -9.64
C SER A 165 2.09 -17.69 -11.03
N ARG A 166 1.37 -18.82 -11.13
CA ARG A 166 0.83 -19.30 -12.40
C ARG A 166 -0.23 -18.37 -13.00
N THR A 167 -1.01 -17.70 -12.16
CA THR A 167 -2.01 -16.72 -12.61
C THR A 167 -1.33 -15.52 -13.24
N LEU A 168 -0.23 -15.06 -12.63
CA LEU A 168 0.56 -13.95 -13.14
C LEU A 168 1.24 -14.31 -14.47
N GLU A 169 1.87 -15.49 -14.57
CA GLU A 169 2.47 -15.97 -15.82
C GLU A 169 1.42 -16.16 -16.93
N ALA A 170 0.25 -16.74 -16.60
CA ALA A 170 -0.85 -16.87 -17.54
C ALA A 170 -1.41 -15.53 -18.03
N ALA A 171 -1.26 -14.47 -17.23
CA ALA A 171 -1.58 -13.10 -17.61
C ALA A 171 -0.53 -12.43 -18.52
N GLY A 172 0.56 -13.14 -18.84
CA GLY A 172 1.61 -12.68 -19.75
C GLY A 172 2.86 -12.14 -19.09
N PHE A 173 3.05 -12.35 -17.79
CA PHE A 173 4.31 -12.05 -17.11
C PHE A 173 5.40 -13.02 -17.59
N ASP A 174 6.56 -12.45 -17.94
CA ASP A 174 7.73 -13.21 -18.37
C ASP A 174 8.77 -13.31 -17.24
N PRO A 175 8.92 -14.49 -16.58
CA PRO A 175 9.85 -14.66 -15.48
C PRO A 175 11.34 -14.63 -15.91
N GLU A 176 11.64 -14.66 -17.21
CA GLU A 176 13.01 -14.58 -17.74
C GLU A 176 13.45 -13.12 -17.98
N SER A 177 12.52 -12.17 -17.93
CA SER A 177 12.79 -10.75 -18.12
C SER A 177 12.83 -9.99 -16.78
N PRO A 178 13.73 -8.98 -16.61
CA PRO A 178 13.77 -8.17 -15.40
C PRO A 178 12.44 -7.50 -15.10
N SER A 179 12.08 -7.47 -13.83
CA SER A 179 10.80 -6.94 -13.33
C SER A 179 10.97 -6.06 -12.10
N ALA A 180 10.05 -5.11 -11.91
CA ALA A 180 10.01 -4.23 -10.75
C ALA A 180 8.78 -4.54 -9.90
N TRP A 181 8.98 -4.83 -8.61
CA TRP A 181 7.96 -5.28 -7.68
C TRP A 181 7.72 -4.26 -6.60
N SER A 182 6.48 -3.93 -6.29
CA SER A 182 6.12 -3.19 -5.09
C SER A 182 5.29 -4.05 -4.14
N VAL A 183 5.65 -4.00 -2.85
CA VAL A 183 4.91 -4.60 -1.74
C VAL A 183 4.59 -3.48 -0.76
N GLU A 184 3.40 -2.91 -0.90
CA GLU A 184 2.97 -1.71 -0.18
C GLU A 184 1.74 -2.02 0.67
N GLY A 185 1.83 -1.82 1.99
CA GLY A 185 0.69 -1.88 2.91
C GLY A 185 0.07 -3.25 3.14
N VAL A 186 0.68 -4.35 2.68
CA VAL A 186 0.10 -5.71 2.79
C VAL A 186 0.71 -6.55 3.90
N LEU A 187 1.98 -6.32 4.25
CA LEU A 187 2.70 -7.17 5.19
C LEU A 187 2.02 -7.32 6.56
N PRO A 188 1.40 -6.28 7.16
CA PRO A 188 0.69 -6.43 8.42
C PRO A 188 -0.47 -7.44 8.39
N TYR A 189 -1.00 -7.75 7.20
CA TYR A 189 -2.12 -8.67 7.01
C TYR A 189 -1.68 -10.11 6.74
N LEU A 190 -0.39 -10.40 6.78
CA LEU A 190 0.19 -11.70 6.49
C LEU A 190 0.93 -12.25 7.71
N THR A 191 0.77 -13.56 7.97
CA THR A 191 1.59 -14.28 8.95
C THR A 191 3.05 -14.37 8.49
N ASP A 192 3.99 -14.74 9.38
CA ASP A 192 5.39 -14.94 9.01
C ASP A 192 5.55 -15.95 7.87
N GLU A 193 4.80 -17.06 7.91
CA GLU A 193 4.82 -18.05 6.84
C GLU A 193 4.32 -17.48 5.51
N ALA A 194 3.26 -16.68 5.55
CA ALA A 194 2.69 -16.05 4.35
C ALA A 194 3.63 -14.98 3.78
N GLN A 195 4.31 -14.19 4.62
CA GLN A 195 5.34 -13.26 4.19
C GLN A 195 6.54 -13.97 3.55
N ASN A 196 7.05 -15.02 4.19
CA ASN A 196 8.14 -15.82 3.62
C ASN A 196 7.72 -16.46 2.28
N ALA A 197 6.51 -16.98 2.18
CA ALA A 197 5.98 -17.53 0.93
C ALA A 197 5.83 -16.46 -0.17
N LEU A 198 5.40 -15.23 0.18
CA LEU A 198 5.33 -14.10 -0.74
C LEU A 198 6.72 -13.77 -1.31
N PHE A 199 7.73 -13.60 -0.44
CA PHE A 199 9.09 -13.28 -0.89
C PHE A 199 9.74 -14.42 -1.66
N ALA A 200 9.47 -15.67 -1.30
CA ALA A 200 9.91 -16.82 -2.08
C ALA A 200 9.34 -16.80 -3.51
N ARG A 201 8.05 -16.49 -3.68
CA ARG A 201 7.41 -16.38 -5.00
C ARG A 201 7.98 -15.23 -5.82
N ILE A 202 8.07 -14.03 -5.24
CA ILE A 202 8.70 -12.87 -5.90
C ILE A 202 10.12 -13.22 -6.35
N SER A 203 10.87 -13.91 -5.49
CA SER A 203 12.25 -14.33 -5.79
C SER A 203 12.31 -15.39 -6.89
N GLY A 204 11.35 -16.31 -6.92
CA GLY A 204 11.26 -17.32 -7.97
C GLY A 204 10.91 -16.75 -9.36
N LEU A 205 10.20 -15.63 -9.40
CA LEU A 205 9.75 -14.94 -10.60
C LEU A 205 10.70 -13.79 -11.03
N GLY A 206 11.58 -13.35 -10.13
CA GLY A 206 12.49 -12.23 -10.40
C GLY A 206 13.73 -12.68 -11.17
N ALA A 207 13.84 -12.40 -12.45
CA ALA A 207 15.05 -12.57 -13.24
C ALA A 207 16.21 -11.69 -12.72
N PRO A 208 17.47 -12.01 -13.05
CA PRO A 208 18.61 -11.11 -12.83
C PRO A 208 18.33 -9.69 -13.34
N GLY A 209 18.64 -8.67 -12.52
CA GLY A 209 18.34 -7.29 -12.80
C GLY A 209 16.97 -6.82 -12.33
N SER A 210 16.13 -7.72 -11.82
CA SER A 210 14.86 -7.34 -11.17
C SER A 210 15.09 -6.53 -9.90
N ARG A 211 14.10 -5.71 -9.54
CA ARG A 211 14.10 -4.84 -8.36
C ARG A 211 12.84 -5.03 -7.54
N VAL A 212 12.92 -4.83 -6.24
CA VAL A 212 11.77 -4.84 -5.34
C VAL A 212 11.82 -3.65 -4.40
N ALA A 213 10.66 -3.06 -4.13
CA ALA A 213 10.46 -2.05 -3.09
C ALA A 213 9.39 -2.52 -2.11
N ILE A 214 9.64 -2.30 -0.82
CA ILE A 214 8.74 -2.69 0.27
C ILE A 214 8.51 -1.50 1.18
N GLY A 215 7.26 -1.31 1.62
CA GLY A 215 6.90 -0.45 2.73
C GLY A 215 6.47 -1.31 3.92
N ALA A 216 7.18 -1.18 5.04
CA ALA A 216 6.87 -1.86 6.28
C ALA A 216 6.55 -0.85 7.38
N LEU A 217 5.51 -1.09 8.16
CA LEU A 217 5.14 -0.23 9.29
C LEU A 217 6.22 -0.26 10.38
N GLY A 218 6.62 0.91 10.85
CA GLY A 218 7.65 1.06 11.88
C GLY A 218 7.15 0.69 13.28
N THR A 219 5.89 0.96 13.58
CA THR A 219 5.26 0.65 14.86
C THR A 219 3.87 0.10 14.63
N ARG A 220 3.49 -0.86 15.45
CA ARG A 220 2.12 -1.34 15.58
C ARG A 220 1.55 -0.79 16.85
N LEU A 221 0.34 -0.31 16.78
CA LEU A 221 -0.45 -0.02 17.97
C LEU A 221 -1.38 -1.20 18.22
N ASP A 222 -1.46 -1.62 19.48
CA ASP A 222 -2.50 -2.52 19.91
C ASP A 222 -3.86 -1.78 19.95
N ARG A 223 -4.93 -2.53 20.23
CA ARG A 223 -6.30 -1.99 20.21
C ARG A 223 -6.48 -0.82 21.18
N ASP A 224 -5.88 -0.92 22.38
CA ASP A 224 -6.04 0.11 23.40
C ASP A 224 -5.26 1.37 23.04
N GLN A 225 -4.10 1.21 22.43
CA GLN A 225 -3.28 2.30 21.92
C GLN A 225 -3.95 3.00 20.72
N LEU A 226 -4.57 2.26 19.79
CA LEU A 226 -5.35 2.82 18.70
C LEU A 226 -6.56 3.60 19.21
N ALA A 227 -7.34 3.02 20.13
CA ALA A 227 -8.51 3.70 20.72
C ALA A 227 -8.11 4.97 21.50
N ALA A 228 -6.95 4.93 22.20
CA ALA A 228 -6.43 6.11 22.87
C ALA A 228 -5.98 7.18 21.87
N LEU A 229 -5.32 6.79 20.77
CA LEU A 229 -4.92 7.71 19.71
C LEU A 229 -6.13 8.42 19.09
N GLU A 230 -7.19 7.68 18.76
CA GLU A 230 -8.43 8.23 18.20
C GLU A 230 -9.17 9.15 19.19
N THR A 231 -9.10 8.84 20.49
CA THR A 231 -9.68 9.68 21.53
C THR A 231 -8.94 10.99 21.70
N ASP A 232 -7.61 10.93 21.70
CA ASP A 232 -6.74 12.09 21.90
C ASP A 232 -6.66 12.95 20.62
N HIS A 233 -6.80 12.33 19.44
CA HIS A 233 -6.70 12.96 18.13
C HIS A 233 -7.87 12.56 17.22
N PRO A 234 -9.08 13.12 17.41
CA PRO A 234 -10.27 12.74 16.64
C PRO A 234 -10.13 12.88 15.11
N GLY A 235 -9.19 13.72 14.64
CA GLY A 235 -8.85 13.87 13.21
C GLY A 235 -7.92 12.78 12.67
N VAL A 236 -7.37 11.93 13.53
CA VAL A 236 -6.45 10.83 13.20
C VAL A 236 -7.17 9.48 13.23
N SER A 237 -8.50 9.46 13.34
CA SER A 237 -9.25 8.19 13.34
C SER A 237 -8.83 7.32 12.17
N MET A 238 -8.35 6.12 12.48
CA MET A 238 -7.91 5.12 11.50
C MET A 238 -9.03 4.15 11.13
N SER A 239 -10.18 4.22 11.83
CA SER A 239 -11.00 3.03 11.88
C SER A 239 -12.43 3.19 11.37
N GLY A 240 -13.07 4.34 11.45
CA GLY A 240 -14.50 4.24 11.34
C GLY A 240 -14.99 3.10 12.25
N ASP A 241 -15.73 2.14 11.72
CA ASP A 241 -16.19 0.95 12.46
C ASP A 241 -15.28 -0.29 12.35
N VAL A 242 -14.03 -0.17 11.80
CA VAL A 242 -13.14 -1.30 11.53
C VAL A 242 -12.07 -1.46 12.60
N ASP A 243 -12.02 -2.61 13.26
CA ASP A 243 -10.97 -2.98 14.21
C ASP A 243 -9.70 -3.45 13.47
N PHE A 244 -8.75 -2.54 13.27
CA PHE A 244 -7.47 -2.86 12.60
C PHE A 244 -6.63 -3.87 13.35
N SER A 245 -6.67 -3.88 14.69
CA SER A 245 -5.88 -4.83 15.48
C SER A 245 -6.34 -6.26 15.24
N ALA A 246 -7.64 -6.45 14.96
CA ALA A 246 -8.18 -7.77 14.62
C ALA A 246 -7.82 -8.22 13.19
N LEU A 247 -7.40 -7.30 12.32
CA LEU A 247 -7.04 -7.60 10.93
C LEU A 247 -5.55 -7.86 10.72
N THR A 248 -4.69 -7.42 11.65
CA THR A 248 -3.24 -7.48 11.49
C THR A 248 -2.61 -8.59 12.31
N TYR A 249 -1.51 -9.15 11.81
CA TYR A 249 -0.63 -10.05 12.55
C TYR A 249 0.57 -9.29 13.10
N GLU A 250 1.30 -9.90 14.03
CA GLU A 250 2.57 -9.42 14.55
C GLU A 250 3.71 -10.32 14.04
N PRO A 251 4.18 -10.14 12.79
CA PRO A 251 5.29 -10.90 12.28
C PRO A 251 6.57 -10.56 13.06
N GLU A 252 7.37 -11.55 13.34
CA GLU A 252 8.68 -11.41 13.98
C GLU A 252 9.78 -11.15 12.94
N ALA A 253 9.57 -11.59 11.70
CA ALA A 253 10.57 -11.52 10.65
C ALA A 253 10.76 -10.09 10.11
N ASP A 254 12.02 -9.67 9.95
CA ASP A 254 12.39 -8.43 9.26
C ASP A 254 12.30 -8.65 7.74
N PRO A 255 11.51 -7.84 6.99
CA PRO A 255 11.38 -7.97 5.55
C PRO A 255 12.71 -7.82 4.79
N ALA A 256 13.66 -7.02 5.29
CA ALA A 256 14.98 -6.89 4.68
C ALA A 256 15.80 -8.18 4.84
N GLU A 257 15.75 -8.81 6.01
CA GLU A 257 16.40 -10.10 6.25
C GLU A 257 15.77 -11.21 5.40
N LEU A 258 14.43 -11.23 5.28
CA LEU A 258 13.72 -12.18 4.40
C LEU A 258 14.15 -12.02 2.94
N LEU A 259 14.23 -10.79 2.42
CA LEU A 259 14.71 -10.56 1.06
C LEU A 259 16.14 -11.05 0.88
N ALA A 260 17.03 -10.71 1.81
CA ALA A 260 18.43 -11.16 1.77
C ALA A 260 18.54 -12.69 1.78
N ALA A 261 17.75 -13.38 2.61
CA ALA A 261 17.68 -14.83 2.66
C ALA A 261 17.21 -15.46 1.33
N HIS A 262 16.40 -14.75 0.56
CA HIS A 262 15.94 -15.14 -0.76
C HIS A 262 16.86 -14.66 -1.91
N GLY A 263 18.06 -14.16 -1.61
CA GLY A 263 19.10 -13.85 -2.60
C GLY A 263 18.98 -12.47 -3.24
N TRP A 264 18.30 -11.53 -2.58
CA TRP A 264 18.27 -10.12 -2.98
C TRP A 264 19.39 -9.33 -2.30
N ALA A 265 20.03 -8.45 -3.05
CA ALA A 265 20.95 -7.46 -2.53
C ALA A 265 20.17 -6.26 -1.99
N VAL A 266 20.02 -6.20 -0.68
CA VAL A 266 19.23 -5.16 0.01
C VAL A 266 20.07 -3.89 0.12
N GLU A 267 19.48 -2.76 -0.28
CA GLU A 267 20.06 -1.42 -0.10
C GLU A 267 19.84 -0.92 1.34
N PRO A 268 20.52 0.14 1.77
CA PRO A 268 20.30 0.71 3.09
C PRO A 268 18.82 1.06 3.32
N VAL A 269 18.24 0.50 4.38
CA VAL A 269 16.84 0.75 4.77
C VAL A 269 16.70 2.21 5.20
N ARG A 270 15.66 2.86 4.75
CA ARG A 270 15.33 4.24 5.11
C ARG A 270 14.01 4.29 5.86
N ASN A 271 13.84 5.27 6.73
CA ASN A 271 12.55 5.53 7.38
C ASN A 271 11.84 6.75 6.77
N THR A 272 10.59 6.99 7.19
CA THR A 272 9.79 8.11 6.69
C THR A 272 10.46 9.45 6.94
N LEU A 273 11.09 9.66 8.09
CA LEU A 273 11.72 10.95 8.44
C LEU A 273 12.93 11.23 7.55
N GLU A 274 13.72 10.20 7.26
CA GLU A 274 14.86 10.30 6.32
C GLU A 274 14.38 10.61 4.89
N LEU A 275 13.29 9.97 4.45
CA LEU A 275 12.70 10.26 3.15
C LEU A 275 12.12 11.67 3.09
N GLN A 276 11.41 12.14 4.13
CA GLN A 276 10.91 13.51 4.21
C GLN A 276 12.05 14.51 4.07
N SER A 277 13.13 14.32 4.82
CA SER A 277 14.33 15.17 4.74
C SER A 277 14.94 15.15 3.34
N GLY A 278 15.02 13.97 2.70
CA GLY A 278 15.50 13.80 1.32
C GLY A 278 14.63 14.51 0.29
N TYR A 279 13.32 14.63 0.54
CA TYR A 279 12.38 15.38 -0.31
C TYR A 279 12.29 16.87 0.05
N GLY A 280 13.16 17.36 0.94
CA GLY A 280 13.19 18.78 1.34
C GLY A 280 12.05 19.18 2.28
N MET A 281 11.40 18.22 2.92
CA MET A 281 10.37 18.48 3.93
C MET A 281 10.99 18.56 5.32
N THR A 282 10.45 19.44 6.17
CA THR A 282 10.76 19.42 7.59
C THR A 282 9.91 18.37 8.27
N PRO A 283 10.49 17.41 9.03
CA PRO A 283 9.72 16.47 9.83
C PRO A 283 8.80 17.21 10.80
N PRO A 284 7.54 16.75 10.99
CA PRO A 284 6.62 17.37 11.94
C PRO A 284 7.00 17.04 13.38
N GLU A 285 6.62 17.91 14.31
CA GLU A 285 6.57 17.57 15.74
C GLU A 285 5.19 16.98 16.03
N VAL A 286 5.13 15.67 16.16
CA VAL A 286 3.88 14.93 16.38
C VAL A 286 3.85 14.25 17.75
N ASP A 287 2.65 13.87 18.20
CA ASP A 287 2.51 13.04 19.41
C ASP A 287 3.34 11.76 19.32
N ALA A 288 3.88 11.29 20.44
CA ALA A 288 4.74 10.11 20.50
C ALA A 288 4.08 8.83 19.93
N LYS A 289 2.74 8.73 19.97
CA LYS A 289 2.00 7.61 19.40
C LYS A 289 1.98 7.67 17.87
N ILE A 290 1.90 8.87 17.31
CA ILE A 290 1.96 9.11 15.86
C ILE A 290 3.40 8.98 15.37
N ASP A 291 4.38 9.43 16.18
CA ASP A 291 5.81 9.36 15.85
C ASP A 291 6.25 7.94 15.49
N GLY A 292 5.71 6.91 16.16
CA GLY A 292 5.99 5.52 15.84
C GLY A 292 5.72 5.16 14.36
N PHE A 293 4.65 5.69 13.76
CA PHE A 293 4.36 5.50 12.35
C PHE A 293 5.34 6.24 11.43
N MET A 294 5.90 7.36 11.90
CA MET A 294 6.93 8.11 11.16
C MET A 294 8.26 7.35 11.05
N HIS A 295 8.41 6.24 11.75
CA HIS A 295 9.54 5.31 11.62
C HIS A 295 9.25 4.13 10.69
N SER A 296 8.16 4.18 9.90
CA SER A 296 7.90 3.19 8.84
C SER A 296 9.12 3.04 7.93
N GLN A 297 9.44 1.80 7.60
CA GLN A 297 10.65 1.44 6.86
C GLN A 297 10.36 1.31 5.37
N TYR A 298 11.31 1.75 4.57
CA TYR A 298 11.29 1.64 3.11
C TYR A 298 12.55 0.91 2.65
N ILE A 299 12.32 -0.23 2.04
CA ILE A 299 13.36 -1.18 1.66
C ILE A 299 13.37 -1.27 0.14
N THR A 300 14.56 -1.15 -0.46
CA THR A 300 14.78 -1.49 -1.87
C THR A 300 15.81 -2.59 -1.97
N ALA A 301 15.62 -3.47 -2.94
CA ALA A 301 16.59 -4.52 -3.20
C ALA A 301 16.63 -4.86 -4.69
N SER A 302 17.76 -5.38 -5.12
CA SER A 302 17.99 -5.82 -6.51
C SER A 302 18.45 -7.27 -6.56
N ARG A 303 18.11 -7.95 -7.66
CA ARG A 303 18.55 -9.31 -7.92
C ARG A 303 19.82 -9.29 -8.75
N SER A 304 20.91 -9.81 -8.19
CA SER A 304 22.18 -9.97 -8.90
C SER A 304 22.07 -11.03 -10.00
N GLY A 305 22.85 -10.87 -11.06
CA GLY A 305 22.97 -11.84 -12.13
C GLY A 305 23.82 -13.03 -11.74
#